data_81acbcac8091bb3561d12834eb71dcc4
#
_entry.id   81acbcac8091bb3561d12834eb71dcc4
#
_cell.length_a   1.000
_cell.length_b   1.000
_cell.length_c   1.000
_cell.angle_alpha   90.00
_cell.angle_beta   90.00
_cell.angle_gamma   90.00
#
_symmetry.space_group_name_H-M   'P 1'
#
loop_
_entity.id
_entity.type
_entity.pdbx_description
1 polymer ?
#
loop_
_entity_poly.entity_id
_entity_poly.type
_entity_poly.pdbx_seq_one_letter_code
_entity_poly.pdbx_strand_id
1 'polypeptide(L)'
;MKRKIFSAALKAAAACFIGLAAIVVSSCDMLGPSHGAGAGNGEGQLRIAFSFTPDEATRALAEIPDTSDFILTVSNASGDVIYDGKYGDSPEAIMVKAGSYTVSVVSEKFSKPAFSKPQYGDCQCIVVPSGGVANVRLTCSQVNCGIKLDIDSGFLDACPDGVLFLKSDEGKLMYGYSEKRIAYFLPGNVSLVLARAGKEEVLMTRTLEARQVLMLGVNVSPTYSGSGTPSEEISVSLDTARVWISDAFTIGGNGPEDDDASTVLTVAQAKASVGEEDVWVNGYVVGGDLTSASASFEAPFSSRTCILLGPRSVVSDRSSCISVQLPAGEVREALNLVDNQELLGRKVSVRGDIVASYYALVGLKNCTDYKL
;
A
#
# COMPACT_ATOMS: atom_id res chain seq x y z
N MET A 1 -1.35 -0.80 54.17
CA MET A 1 -0.34 -1.07 53.17
C MET A 1 -0.78 -0.49 51.83
N LYS A 2 -0.42 0.75 51.57
CA LYS A 2 -0.63 1.45 50.29
C LYS A 2 0.74 1.54 49.65
N ARG A 3 0.85 1.15 48.37
CA ARG A 3 1.79 1.61 47.36
C ARG A 3 2.07 0.51 46.33
N LYS A 4 1.71 0.85 45.09
CA LYS A 4 2.27 0.52 43.77
C LYS A 4 1.22 0.08 42.79
N ILE A 5 0.47 1.04 42.28
CA ILE A 5 -0.16 0.96 40.94
C ILE A 5 -0.10 2.38 40.36
N PHE A 6 1.06 2.77 39.84
CA PHE A 6 1.22 3.94 38.95
C PHE A 6 2.60 3.74 38.29
N SER A 7 2.64 3.06 37.16
CA SER A 7 3.75 3.15 36.20
C SER A 7 3.52 2.15 35.05
N ALA A 8 2.55 2.43 34.19
CA ALA A 8 2.44 1.75 32.91
C ALA A 8 1.62 2.55 31.89
N ALA A 9 1.76 3.86 31.88
CA ALA A 9 1.05 4.71 30.90
C ALA A 9 1.93 5.85 30.42
N LEU A 10 3.18 5.55 30.02
CA LEU A 10 4.03 6.55 29.39
C LEU A 10 5.17 5.89 28.61
N LYS A 11 4.83 5.15 27.53
CA LYS A 11 5.82 4.69 26.54
C LYS A 11 5.17 4.47 25.16
N ALA A 12 4.34 5.38 24.72
CA ALA A 12 3.77 5.31 23.37
C ALA A 12 3.77 6.68 22.70
N ALA A 13 4.90 7.37 22.71
CA ALA A 13 5.06 8.60 21.95
C ALA A 13 6.56 8.84 21.73
N ALA A 14 7.21 8.07 20.88
CA ALA A 14 8.48 8.45 20.23
C ALA A 14 8.95 7.30 19.33
N ALA A 15 8.28 7.07 18.23
CA ALA A 15 8.87 6.38 17.08
C ALA A 15 8.85 7.34 15.89
N CYS A 16 9.55 8.47 16.03
CA CYS A 16 10.00 9.24 14.88
C CYS A 16 11.18 8.45 14.28
N PHE A 17 10.96 7.76 13.17
CA PHE A 17 12.00 7.06 12.42
C PHE A 17 13.03 8.07 11.93
N ILE A 18 14.19 8.09 12.57
CA ILE A 18 15.38 8.79 12.07
C ILE A 18 16.02 7.89 11.03
N GLY A 19 15.64 8.09 9.77
CA GLY A 19 16.41 7.63 8.63
C GLY A 19 17.62 8.53 8.43
N LEU A 20 18.78 8.13 8.96
CA LEU A 20 20.04 8.84 8.81
C LEU A 20 20.61 8.64 7.39
N ALA A 21 20.26 9.51 6.45
CA ALA A 21 20.99 9.65 5.20
C ALA A 21 22.12 10.66 5.41
N ALA A 22 23.36 10.16 5.47
CA ALA A 22 24.55 10.98 5.52
C ALA A 22 24.77 11.67 4.16
N ILE A 23 24.42 12.95 4.06
CA ILE A 23 24.82 13.79 2.96
C ILE A 23 26.09 14.54 3.39
N VAL A 24 27.20 14.18 2.74
CA VAL A 24 28.46 14.93 2.81
C VAL A 24 28.25 16.24 2.05
N VAL A 25 28.20 17.37 2.73
CA VAL A 25 28.27 18.68 2.10
C VAL A 25 29.64 19.25 2.33
N SER A 26 30.30 19.44 1.20
CA SER A 26 31.57 20.15 1.06
C SER A 26 31.41 21.63 1.44
N SER A 27 32.34 22.13 2.24
CA SER A 27 32.48 23.48 2.72
C SER A 27 32.66 24.51 1.62
N CYS A 28 31.98 25.65 1.76
CA CYS A 28 32.49 26.92 1.26
C CYS A 28 32.43 27.96 2.38
N ASP A 29 33.63 28.42 2.77
CA ASP A 29 33.79 29.53 3.68
C ASP A 29 33.25 30.84 3.08
N MET A 30 32.43 31.53 3.85
CA MET A 30 32.30 33.00 3.74
C MET A 30 32.16 33.56 5.15
N LEU A 31 33.21 34.25 5.58
CA LEU A 31 33.22 35.02 6.81
C LEU A 31 32.19 36.15 6.76
N GLY A 32 31.18 36.06 7.66
CA GLY A 32 30.35 37.18 8.09
C GLY A 32 30.32 37.21 9.63
N PRO A 33 30.15 38.39 10.29
CA PRO A 33 30.46 38.55 11.70
C PRO A 33 29.61 37.67 12.60
N SER A 34 30.29 36.95 13.48
CA SER A 34 29.74 36.10 14.51
C SER A 34 28.81 36.89 15.46
N HIS A 35 27.50 36.69 15.31
CA HIS A 35 26.60 36.92 16.42
C HIS A 35 26.54 35.61 17.20
N GLY A 36 27.14 35.57 18.36
CA GLY A 36 27.09 34.46 19.29
C GLY A 36 25.64 34.08 19.56
N ALA A 37 25.32 32.82 19.25
CA ALA A 37 24.09 32.19 19.69
C ALA A 37 24.22 31.98 21.21
N GLY A 38 23.99 33.02 21.98
CA GLY A 38 23.68 32.90 23.39
C GLY A 38 22.36 32.15 23.49
N ALA A 39 22.35 31.05 24.25
CA ALA A 39 21.14 30.40 24.69
C ALA A 39 20.36 31.42 25.55
N GLY A 40 19.61 32.30 24.89
CA GLY A 40 18.78 33.29 25.55
C GLY A 40 17.58 32.58 26.15
N ASN A 41 17.38 32.74 27.45
CA ASN A 41 16.17 32.35 28.18
C ASN A 41 14.91 33.14 27.75
N GLY A 42 14.89 33.65 26.52
CA GLY A 42 13.78 34.42 25.98
C GLY A 42 12.63 33.54 25.49
N GLU A 43 11.45 34.12 25.51
CA GLU A 43 10.25 33.51 24.88
C GLU A 43 10.22 33.81 23.39
N GLY A 44 9.58 32.95 22.62
CA GLY A 44 9.27 33.11 21.20
C GLY A 44 7.86 32.66 20.91
N GLN A 45 7.44 32.83 19.67
CA GLN A 45 6.11 32.45 19.22
C GLN A 45 6.19 31.28 18.25
N LEU A 46 5.32 30.31 18.45
CA LEU A 46 5.10 29.21 17.52
C LEU A 46 3.74 29.38 16.86
N ARG A 47 3.72 29.56 15.53
CA ARG A 47 2.50 29.62 14.72
C ARG A 47 2.39 28.39 13.88
N ILE A 48 1.25 27.70 13.97
CA ILE A 48 1.04 26.41 13.34
C ILE A 48 -0.12 26.54 12.34
N ALA A 49 0.16 26.16 11.11
CA ALA A 49 -0.85 25.97 10.07
C ALA A 49 -0.63 24.59 9.43
N PHE A 50 -1.70 23.93 9.01
CA PHE A 50 -1.56 22.74 8.22
C PHE A 50 -2.53 22.70 7.05
N SER A 51 -2.17 21.93 6.02
CA SER A 51 -3.02 21.60 4.89
C SER A 51 -3.28 20.09 4.91
N PHE A 52 -4.49 19.71 4.54
CA PHE A 52 -4.90 18.35 4.39
C PHE A 52 -5.16 18.06 2.92
N THR A 53 -4.46 17.08 2.36
CA THR A 53 -4.69 16.63 1.00
C THR A 53 -5.00 15.13 1.03
N PRO A 54 -6.27 14.74 0.97
CA PRO A 54 -6.63 13.33 0.90
C PRO A 54 -6.09 12.73 -0.40
N ASP A 55 -5.51 11.54 -0.31
CA ASP A 55 -5.12 10.76 -1.48
C ASP A 55 -6.34 10.50 -2.37
N GLU A 56 -6.17 10.51 -3.70
CA GLU A 56 -7.28 10.32 -4.66
C GLU A 56 -8.07 9.03 -4.42
N ALA A 57 -7.39 7.98 -4.01
CA ALA A 57 -8.05 6.70 -3.71
C ALA A 57 -8.75 6.68 -2.34
N THR A 58 -8.39 7.59 -1.42
CA THR A 58 -9.07 7.75 -0.14
C THR A 58 -10.30 8.63 -0.29
N ARG A 59 -10.31 9.54 -1.26
CA ARG A 59 -11.48 10.40 -1.59
C ARG A 59 -12.71 9.60 -1.97
N ALA A 60 -12.52 8.39 -2.53
CA ALA A 60 -13.64 7.53 -2.95
C ALA A 60 -14.20 6.66 -1.80
N LEU A 61 -13.51 6.58 -0.64
CA LEU A 61 -13.78 5.59 0.40
C LEU A 61 -14.00 6.17 1.80
N ALA A 62 -13.71 7.43 2.06
CA ALA A 62 -13.82 8.02 3.39
C ALA A 62 -14.38 9.44 3.33
N GLU A 63 -15.22 9.77 4.30
CA GLU A 63 -15.61 11.14 4.60
C GLU A 63 -14.36 11.95 4.93
N ILE A 64 -14.21 13.15 4.34
CA ILE A 64 -13.07 14.04 4.59
C ILE A 64 -13.19 14.53 6.04
N PRO A 65 -12.21 14.24 6.92
CA PRO A 65 -12.28 14.66 8.30
C PRO A 65 -12.26 16.20 8.42
N ASP A 66 -13.02 16.74 9.37
CA ASP A 66 -12.91 18.16 9.71
C ASP A 66 -11.53 18.43 10.33
N THR A 67 -10.78 19.32 9.70
CA THR A 67 -9.42 19.67 10.14
C THR A 67 -9.39 20.33 11.51
N SER A 68 -10.47 20.98 11.93
CA SER A 68 -10.60 21.58 13.26
C SER A 68 -10.58 20.53 14.38
N ASP A 69 -11.00 19.31 14.09
CA ASP A 69 -11.02 18.19 15.03
C ASP A 69 -9.68 17.45 15.16
N PHE A 70 -8.70 17.77 14.31
CA PHE A 70 -7.39 17.14 14.38
C PHE A 70 -6.71 17.45 15.71
N ILE A 71 -6.04 16.47 16.27
CA ILE A 71 -5.35 16.55 17.54
C ILE A 71 -3.95 17.08 17.30
N LEU A 72 -3.70 18.29 17.80
CA LEU A 72 -2.40 18.95 17.77
C LEU A 72 -1.67 18.65 19.08
N THR A 73 -0.42 18.21 18.98
CA THR A 73 0.47 18.04 20.14
C THR A 73 1.77 18.81 19.88
N VAL A 74 2.17 19.63 20.84
CA VAL A 74 3.43 20.36 20.83
C VAL A 74 4.22 19.93 22.06
N SER A 75 5.44 19.44 21.87
CA SER A 75 6.33 19.06 22.97
C SER A 75 7.72 19.67 22.77
N ASN A 76 8.40 19.95 23.89
CA ASN A 76 9.79 20.42 23.85
C ASN A 76 10.78 19.26 23.67
N ALA A 77 12.07 19.59 23.56
CA ALA A 77 13.15 18.61 23.41
C ALA A 77 13.30 17.64 24.61
N SER A 78 12.76 18.01 25.79
CA SER A 78 12.73 17.15 26.97
C SER A 78 11.53 16.21 26.98
N GLY A 79 10.59 16.35 26.04
CA GLY A 79 9.36 15.58 25.97
C GLY A 79 8.21 16.17 26.79
N ASP A 80 8.39 17.36 27.39
CA ASP A 80 7.30 18.00 28.10
C ASP A 80 6.27 18.52 27.09
N VAL A 81 5.00 18.18 27.33
CA VAL A 81 3.89 18.58 26.46
C VAL A 81 3.50 20.02 26.81
N ILE A 82 3.58 20.90 25.81
CA ILE A 82 3.19 22.30 25.90
C ILE A 82 1.72 22.52 25.53
N TYR A 83 1.27 21.77 24.51
CA TYR A 83 -0.10 21.76 24.05
C TYR A 83 -0.51 20.35 23.62
N ASP A 84 -1.69 19.89 24.02
CA ASP A 84 -2.35 18.67 23.54
C ASP A 84 -3.85 18.90 23.50
N GLY A 85 -4.41 19.09 22.32
CA GLY A 85 -5.82 19.36 22.13
C GLY A 85 -6.22 19.46 20.67
N LYS A 86 -7.49 19.80 20.41
CA LYS A 86 -7.94 20.01 19.03
C LYS A 86 -7.24 21.21 18.41
N TYR A 87 -6.92 21.10 17.13
CA TYR A 87 -6.33 22.22 16.39
C TYR A 87 -7.25 23.44 16.38
N GLY A 88 -8.56 23.25 16.20
CA GLY A 88 -9.55 24.34 16.21
C GLY A 88 -9.63 25.10 17.54
N ASP A 89 -9.21 24.48 18.64
CA ASP A 89 -9.18 25.09 19.98
C ASP A 89 -7.82 25.70 20.33
N SER A 90 -6.81 25.52 19.45
CA SER A 90 -5.45 26.01 19.69
C SER A 90 -5.36 27.52 19.51
N PRO A 91 -4.53 28.24 20.31
CA PRO A 91 -4.29 29.64 20.07
C PRO A 91 -3.56 29.87 18.74
N GLU A 92 -3.81 31.00 18.08
CA GLU A 92 -3.15 31.40 16.84
C GLU A 92 -1.62 31.39 16.94
N ALA A 93 -1.09 31.72 18.14
CA ALA A 93 0.30 31.68 18.47
C ALA A 93 0.52 31.10 19.87
N ILE A 94 1.33 30.06 19.98
CA ILE A 94 1.71 29.42 21.23
C ILE A 94 3.00 30.09 21.72
N MET A 95 2.95 30.74 22.89
CA MET A 95 4.15 31.30 23.52
C MET A 95 4.97 30.20 24.16
N VAL A 96 6.23 30.11 23.79
CA VAL A 96 7.14 29.06 24.26
C VAL A 96 8.53 29.65 24.52
N LYS A 97 9.34 28.98 25.34
CA LYS A 97 10.76 29.32 25.50
C LYS A 97 11.51 29.09 24.21
N ALA A 98 12.56 29.86 23.96
CA ALA A 98 13.45 29.58 22.82
C ALA A 98 14.04 28.17 22.93
N GLY A 99 13.96 27.38 21.84
CA GLY A 99 14.45 26.00 21.85
C GLY A 99 13.84 25.14 20.75
N SER A 100 14.11 23.86 20.82
CA SER A 100 13.62 22.87 19.86
C SER A 100 12.28 22.28 20.33
N TYR A 101 11.36 22.12 19.38
CA TYR A 101 10.01 21.60 19.61
C TYR A 101 9.67 20.55 18.55
N THR A 102 8.89 19.55 18.96
CA THR A 102 8.21 18.63 18.06
C THR A 102 6.75 19.05 17.99
N VAL A 103 6.28 19.30 16.78
CA VAL A 103 4.90 19.64 16.47
C VAL A 103 4.30 18.51 15.68
N SER A 104 3.28 17.87 16.20
CA SER A 104 2.58 16.79 15.53
C SER A 104 1.08 17.04 15.48
N VAL A 105 0.45 16.61 14.40
CA VAL A 105 -1.00 16.65 14.26
C VAL A 105 -1.48 15.30 13.71
N VAL A 106 -2.59 14.80 14.25
CA VAL A 106 -3.25 13.58 13.78
C VAL A 106 -4.75 13.76 13.74
N SER A 107 -5.43 13.16 12.74
CA SER A 107 -6.89 13.26 12.61
C SER A 107 -7.64 12.59 13.76
N GLU A 108 -7.09 11.50 14.29
CA GLU A 108 -7.61 10.81 15.48
C GLU A 108 -6.50 10.03 16.19
N LYS A 109 -6.70 9.69 17.46
CA LYS A 109 -5.79 8.81 18.20
C LYS A 109 -6.05 7.35 17.77
N PHE A 110 -5.06 6.73 17.14
CA PHE A 110 -5.12 5.35 16.69
C PHE A 110 -4.26 4.48 17.62
N SER A 111 -4.86 3.50 18.31
CA SER A 111 -4.16 2.68 19.32
C SER A 111 -4.33 1.18 19.10
N LYS A 112 -5.24 0.76 18.23
CA LYS A 112 -5.50 -0.64 17.91
C LYS A 112 -6.12 -0.76 16.52
N PRO A 113 -5.96 -1.91 15.86
CA PRO A 113 -6.55 -2.17 14.55
C PRO A 113 -8.06 -1.92 14.51
N ALA A 114 -8.53 -1.28 13.43
CA ALA A 114 -9.94 -0.98 13.24
C ALA A 114 -10.32 -0.90 11.76
N PHE A 115 -11.58 -1.22 11.43
CA PHE A 115 -12.13 -1.04 10.08
C PHE A 115 -12.49 0.42 9.80
N SER A 116 -12.29 0.85 8.55
CA SER A 116 -12.67 2.17 8.03
C SER A 116 -12.12 3.34 8.86
N LYS A 117 -10.89 3.21 9.37
CA LYS A 117 -10.23 4.23 10.20
C LYS A 117 -8.86 4.64 9.63
N PRO A 118 -8.83 5.34 8.48
CA PRO A 118 -7.61 5.96 8.02
C PRO A 118 -7.21 7.07 8.99
N GLN A 119 -5.96 7.10 9.42
CA GLN A 119 -5.39 8.17 10.24
C GLN A 119 -4.54 9.07 9.37
N TYR A 120 -4.77 10.37 9.44
CA TYR A 120 -3.98 11.40 8.75
C TYR A 120 -3.16 12.19 9.75
N GLY A 121 -1.98 12.62 9.35
CA GLY A 121 -1.13 13.42 10.22
C GLY A 121 0.17 13.85 9.58
N ASP A 122 0.93 14.63 10.34
CA ASP A 122 2.30 15.06 10.06
C ASP A 122 3.01 15.36 11.38
N CYS A 123 4.33 15.29 11.36
CA CYS A 123 5.17 15.57 12.53
C CYS A 123 6.46 16.26 12.08
N GLN A 124 6.75 17.42 12.64
CA GLN A 124 7.93 18.22 12.33
C GLN A 124 8.67 18.66 13.59
N CYS A 125 10.00 18.69 13.49
CA CYS A 125 10.86 19.31 14.50
C CYS A 125 11.23 20.72 14.05
N ILE A 126 11.10 21.68 14.96
CA ILE A 126 11.35 23.10 14.67
C ILE A 126 12.13 23.76 15.81
N VAL A 127 12.88 24.80 15.47
CA VAL A 127 13.58 25.65 16.45
C VAL A 127 12.85 26.98 16.54
N VAL A 128 12.45 27.36 17.76
CA VAL A 128 11.88 28.67 18.07
C VAL A 128 12.99 29.60 18.55
N PRO A 129 13.28 30.70 17.82
CA PRO A 129 14.30 31.66 18.25
C PRO A 129 13.81 32.56 19.39
N SER A 130 14.73 33.02 20.23
CA SER A 130 14.44 33.98 21.29
C SER A 130 13.91 35.29 20.71
N GLY A 131 12.75 35.76 21.18
CA GLY A 131 12.08 36.98 20.70
C GLY A 131 11.55 36.88 19.26
N GLY A 132 11.61 35.70 18.64
CA GLY A 132 11.20 35.48 17.23
C GLY A 132 9.92 34.67 17.06
N VAL A 133 9.53 34.49 15.82
CA VAL A 133 8.36 33.71 15.42
C VAL A 133 8.83 32.51 14.57
N ALA A 134 8.44 31.31 14.97
CA ALA A 134 8.59 30.11 14.15
C ALA A 134 7.25 29.76 13.52
N ASN A 135 7.21 29.68 12.19
CA ASN A 135 6.04 29.28 11.45
C ASN A 135 6.20 27.82 11.01
N VAL A 136 5.27 26.97 11.41
CA VAL A 136 5.20 25.55 11.02
C VAL A 136 4.05 25.37 10.05
N ARG A 137 4.34 24.75 8.92
CA ARG A 137 3.32 24.28 7.99
C ARG A 137 3.38 22.77 7.90
N LEU A 138 2.40 22.10 8.49
CA LEU A 138 2.26 20.65 8.43
C LEU A 138 1.48 20.26 7.17
N THR A 139 1.86 19.14 6.55
CA THR A 139 1.17 18.58 5.38
C THR A 139 0.67 17.17 5.73
N CYS A 140 -0.58 17.09 6.16
CA CYS A 140 -1.16 15.84 6.64
C CYS A 140 -1.42 14.87 5.49
N SER A 141 -0.82 13.70 5.60
CA SER A 141 -1.05 12.54 4.74
C SER A 141 -1.47 11.34 5.59
N GLN A 142 -1.94 10.27 4.97
CA GLN A 142 -2.26 9.04 5.72
C GLN A 142 -0.99 8.50 6.41
N VAL A 143 -1.04 8.28 7.72
CA VAL A 143 0.10 7.82 8.53
C VAL A 143 -0.02 6.37 8.96
N ASN A 144 -1.19 5.76 8.82
CA ASN A 144 -1.38 4.32 9.03
C ASN A 144 -1.39 3.56 7.69
N CYS A 145 -1.42 2.23 7.76
CA CYS A 145 -1.51 1.32 6.63
C CYS A 145 -2.82 0.52 6.68
N GLY A 146 -3.18 -0.12 5.57
CA GLY A 146 -4.44 -0.85 5.47
C GLY A 146 -4.32 -2.20 4.79
N ILE A 147 -5.23 -3.12 5.13
CA ILE A 147 -5.42 -4.40 4.44
C ILE A 147 -6.91 -4.57 4.12
N LYS A 148 -7.18 -5.01 2.90
CA LYS A 148 -8.50 -5.49 2.49
C LYS A 148 -8.38 -6.91 2.00
N LEU A 149 -9.20 -7.82 2.55
CA LEU A 149 -9.28 -9.19 2.07
C LEU A 149 -10.38 -9.31 1.01
N ASP A 150 -10.07 -10.06 -0.05
CA ASP A 150 -11.06 -10.61 -0.96
C ASP A 150 -11.09 -12.13 -0.78
N ILE A 151 -12.14 -12.61 -0.12
CA ILE A 151 -12.24 -14.00 0.31
C ILE A 151 -13.11 -14.74 -0.70
N ASP A 152 -12.55 -15.83 -1.26
CA ASP A 152 -13.26 -16.72 -2.17
C ASP A 152 -14.54 -17.27 -1.54
N SER A 153 -15.61 -17.37 -2.33
CA SER A 153 -16.91 -17.87 -1.88
C SER A 153 -16.87 -19.31 -1.40
N GLY A 154 -15.97 -20.13 -1.94
CA GLY A 154 -15.73 -21.52 -1.52
C GLY A 154 -14.99 -21.69 -0.20
N PHE A 155 -14.49 -20.58 0.40
CA PHE A 155 -13.70 -20.64 1.62
C PHE A 155 -14.47 -21.31 2.79
N LEU A 156 -15.76 -21.02 2.96
CA LEU A 156 -16.59 -21.60 4.02
C LEU A 156 -16.85 -23.10 3.81
N ASP A 157 -16.94 -23.54 2.56
CA ASP A 157 -17.11 -24.96 2.23
C ASP A 157 -15.82 -25.74 2.56
N ALA A 158 -14.66 -25.13 2.28
CA ALA A 158 -13.35 -25.70 2.59
C ALA A 158 -12.97 -25.62 4.08
N CYS A 159 -13.38 -24.57 4.75
CA CYS A 159 -13.04 -24.28 6.13
C CYS A 159 -14.28 -23.84 6.93
N PRO A 160 -15.25 -24.74 7.18
CA PRO A 160 -16.52 -24.36 7.82
C PRO A 160 -16.36 -23.87 9.27
N ASP A 161 -15.27 -24.26 9.94
CA ASP A 161 -14.89 -23.82 11.30
C ASP A 161 -13.74 -22.79 11.30
N GLY A 162 -13.30 -22.34 10.12
CA GLY A 162 -12.21 -21.39 9.97
C GLY A 162 -12.62 -19.98 10.34
N VAL A 163 -11.73 -19.21 10.97
CA VAL A 163 -11.90 -17.78 11.23
C VAL A 163 -10.62 -17.05 10.85
N LEU A 164 -10.74 -16.03 10.00
CA LEU A 164 -9.62 -15.22 9.60
C LEU A 164 -9.41 -14.04 10.54
N PHE A 165 -8.15 -13.76 10.84
CA PHE A 165 -7.73 -12.62 11.65
C PHE A 165 -6.57 -11.90 10.97
N LEU A 166 -6.55 -10.57 11.11
CA LEU A 166 -5.38 -9.75 10.88
C LEU A 166 -4.78 -9.37 12.23
N LYS A 167 -3.50 -9.63 12.42
CA LYS A 167 -2.79 -9.45 13.69
C LYS A 167 -1.57 -8.55 13.50
N SER A 168 -1.46 -7.53 14.35
CA SER A 168 -0.28 -6.66 14.50
C SER A 168 0.18 -6.64 15.96
N ASP A 169 1.23 -5.87 16.26
CA ASP A 169 1.71 -5.68 17.64
C ASP A 169 0.68 -4.97 18.53
N GLU A 170 -0.17 -4.11 17.93
CA GLU A 170 -1.23 -3.36 18.62
C GLU A 170 -2.49 -4.17 18.86
N GLY A 171 -2.64 -5.32 18.21
CA GLY A 171 -3.80 -6.18 18.44
C GLY A 171 -4.20 -7.06 17.27
N LYS A 172 -5.36 -7.66 17.44
CA LYS A 172 -5.95 -8.65 16.55
C LYS A 172 -7.35 -8.20 16.13
N LEU A 173 -7.61 -8.22 14.83
CA LEU A 173 -8.89 -7.85 14.23
C LEU A 173 -9.47 -9.06 13.49
N MET A 174 -10.65 -9.50 13.88
CA MET A 174 -11.35 -10.56 13.16
C MET A 174 -11.87 -10.03 11.82
N TYR A 175 -11.61 -10.78 10.74
CA TYR A 175 -12.06 -10.42 9.40
C TYR A 175 -13.19 -11.37 8.98
N GLY A 176 -14.42 -10.85 8.95
CA GLY A 176 -15.60 -11.62 8.53
C GLY A 176 -15.59 -11.90 7.03
N TYR A 177 -16.18 -13.02 6.61
CA TYR A 177 -16.19 -13.43 5.20
C TYR A 177 -16.91 -12.44 4.26
N SER A 178 -17.92 -11.74 4.79
CA SER A 178 -18.65 -10.69 4.07
C SER A 178 -18.06 -9.29 4.27
N GLU A 179 -16.98 -9.15 5.03
CA GLU A 179 -16.37 -7.86 5.29
C GLU A 179 -15.71 -7.33 4.01
N LYS A 180 -16.00 -6.07 3.66
CA LYS A 180 -15.50 -5.42 2.45
C LYS A 180 -14.72 -4.14 2.77
N ARG A 181 -14.70 -3.73 4.04
CA ARG A 181 -14.00 -2.53 4.49
C ARG A 181 -12.49 -2.80 4.61
N ILE A 182 -11.72 -1.74 4.53
CA ILE A 182 -10.29 -1.79 4.80
C ILE A 182 -10.08 -1.84 6.31
N ALA A 183 -9.26 -2.78 6.76
CA ALA A 183 -8.75 -2.87 8.11
C ALA A 183 -7.46 -2.04 8.20
N TYR A 184 -7.39 -1.08 9.12
CA TYR A 184 -6.25 -0.19 9.29
C TYR A 184 -5.38 -0.60 10.49
N PHE A 185 -4.07 -0.37 10.36
CA PHE A 185 -3.01 -0.74 11.29
C PHE A 185 -1.97 0.38 11.39
N LEU A 186 -1.24 0.45 12.51
CA LEU A 186 0.00 1.22 12.52
C LEU A 186 1.04 0.55 11.59
N PRO A 187 1.96 1.34 11.00
CA PRO A 187 3.04 0.79 10.19
C PRO A 187 3.85 -0.25 10.97
N GLY A 188 4.11 -1.38 10.34
CA GLY A 188 4.80 -2.51 10.98
C GLY A 188 4.36 -3.84 10.40
N ASN A 189 4.62 -4.92 11.16
CA ASN A 189 4.28 -6.25 10.73
C ASN A 189 2.79 -6.56 10.94
N VAL A 190 2.12 -6.98 9.87
CA VAL A 190 0.74 -7.48 9.94
C VAL A 190 0.70 -8.90 9.40
N SER A 191 0.12 -9.80 10.16
CA SER A 191 -0.04 -11.21 9.81
C SER A 191 -1.50 -11.54 9.52
N LEU A 192 -1.76 -12.27 8.43
CA LEU A 192 -3.02 -12.95 8.19
C LEU A 192 -2.95 -14.31 8.88
N VAL A 193 -3.89 -14.59 9.73
CA VAL A 193 -3.96 -15.81 10.57
C VAL A 193 -5.29 -16.50 10.35
N LEU A 194 -5.24 -17.80 10.10
CA LEU A 194 -6.39 -18.69 10.11
C LEU A 194 -6.47 -19.40 11.46
N ALA A 195 -7.57 -19.25 12.16
CA ALA A 195 -7.88 -20.04 13.35
C ALA A 195 -8.92 -21.09 12.99
N ARG A 196 -8.61 -22.39 13.21
CA ARG A 196 -9.54 -23.52 13.05
C ARG A 196 -9.21 -24.63 14.02
N ALA A 197 -10.21 -25.36 14.48
CA ALA A 197 -10.05 -26.47 15.42
C ALA A 197 -9.18 -26.12 16.67
N GLY A 198 -9.29 -24.87 17.15
CA GLY A 198 -8.55 -24.37 18.31
C GLY A 198 -7.07 -24.10 18.07
N LYS A 199 -6.59 -24.14 16.83
CA LYS A 199 -5.21 -23.79 16.43
C LYS A 199 -5.21 -22.54 15.59
N GLU A 200 -4.14 -21.74 15.72
CA GLU A 200 -3.86 -20.58 14.87
C GLU A 200 -2.71 -20.95 13.92
N GLU A 201 -2.93 -20.68 12.64
CA GLU A 201 -1.96 -20.84 11.57
C GLU A 201 -1.70 -19.48 10.92
N VAL A 202 -0.44 -19.06 10.86
CA VAL A 202 -0.07 -17.83 10.16
C VAL A 202 0.04 -18.12 8.68
N LEU A 203 -0.89 -17.61 7.90
CA LEU A 203 -0.92 -17.79 6.45
C LEU A 203 0.10 -16.86 5.76
N MET A 204 0.30 -15.66 6.26
CA MET A 204 1.22 -14.68 5.70
C MET A 204 1.58 -13.63 6.74
N THR A 205 2.78 -13.06 6.64
CA THR A 205 3.20 -11.87 7.37
C THR A 205 3.79 -10.87 6.39
N ARG A 206 3.41 -9.59 6.52
CA ARG A 206 3.97 -8.49 5.73
C ARG A 206 4.30 -7.30 6.62
N THR A 207 5.42 -6.65 6.32
CA THR A 207 5.74 -5.35 6.87
C THR A 207 5.11 -4.30 5.98
N LEU A 208 4.26 -3.45 6.55
CA LEU A 208 3.57 -2.38 5.85
C LEU A 208 4.09 -1.03 6.34
N GLU A 209 4.23 -0.11 5.40
CA GLU A 209 4.60 1.27 5.66
C GLU A 209 3.36 2.17 5.68
N ALA A 210 3.51 3.38 6.20
CA ALA A 210 2.46 4.40 6.13
C ALA A 210 1.97 4.60 4.69
N ARG A 211 0.67 4.83 4.51
CA ARG A 211 0.00 5.04 3.20
C ARG A 211 -0.14 3.79 2.32
N GLN A 212 0.38 2.65 2.74
CA GLN A 212 0.20 1.41 2.01
C GLN A 212 -1.18 0.80 2.31
N VAL A 213 -1.91 0.44 1.27
CA VAL A 213 -3.14 -0.36 1.37
C VAL A 213 -2.97 -1.61 0.52
N LEU A 214 -2.99 -2.75 1.18
CA LEU A 214 -2.77 -4.05 0.59
C LEU A 214 -4.09 -4.74 0.31
N MET A 215 -4.28 -5.26 -0.91
CA MET A 215 -5.41 -6.10 -1.28
C MET A 215 -4.94 -7.56 -1.30
N LEU A 216 -5.55 -8.41 -0.48
CA LEU A 216 -5.21 -9.82 -0.37
C LEU A 216 -6.38 -10.69 -0.84
N GLY A 217 -6.16 -11.51 -1.86
CA GLY A 217 -7.06 -12.59 -2.22
C GLY A 217 -6.82 -13.81 -1.33
N VAL A 218 -7.85 -14.35 -0.72
CA VAL A 218 -7.81 -15.62 0.01
C VAL A 218 -8.59 -16.63 -0.80
N ASN A 219 -7.87 -17.49 -1.52
CA ASN A 219 -8.45 -18.44 -2.45
C ASN A 219 -8.39 -19.86 -1.89
N VAL A 220 -9.29 -20.71 -2.33
CA VAL A 220 -9.32 -22.14 -2.03
C VAL A 220 -9.12 -22.91 -3.33
N SER A 221 -8.10 -23.74 -3.34
CA SER A 221 -7.84 -24.62 -4.48
C SER A 221 -8.03 -26.07 -4.08
N PRO A 222 -8.78 -26.89 -4.83
CA PRO A 222 -8.87 -28.32 -4.58
C PRO A 222 -7.51 -28.96 -4.90
N THR A 223 -6.85 -29.52 -3.90
CA THR A 223 -5.59 -30.26 -4.08
C THR A 223 -5.91 -31.75 -4.24
N TYR A 224 -5.51 -32.35 -5.34
CA TYR A 224 -5.58 -33.80 -5.53
C TYR A 224 -4.33 -34.43 -4.93
N SER A 225 -4.43 -34.95 -3.70
CA SER A 225 -3.40 -35.88 -3.21
C SER A 225 -3.58 -37.22 -3.91
N GLY A 226 -2.45 -37.86 -4.31
CA GLY A 226 -2.44 -39.09 -5.11
C GLY A 226 -3.16 -40.34 -4.54
N SER A 227 -3.92 -40.21 -3.46
CA SER A 227 -4.79 -41.22 -2.86
C SER A 227 -6.29 -41.04 -3.21
N GLY A 228 -6.63 -40.12 -4.09
CA GLY A 228 -8.02 -39.93 -4.56
C GLY A 228 -8.98 -39.23 -3.60
N THR A 229 -8.49 -38.73 -2.45
CA THR A 229 -9.30 -37.91 -1.56
C THR A 229 -8.95 -36.44 -1.82
N PRO A 230 -9.90 -35.60 -2.24
CA PRO A 230 -9.63 -34.17 -2.41
C PRO A 230 -9.32 -33.55 -1.05
N SER A 231 -8.18 -32.95 -0.91
CA SER A 231 -7.86 -32.04 0.19
C SER A 231 -7.92 -30.62 -0.34
N GLU A 232 -8.63 -29.75 0.35
CA GLU A 232 -8.75 -28.34 -0.07
C GLU A 232 -7.56 -27.56 0.46
N GLU A 233 -6.90 -26.86 -0.44
CA GLU A 233 -5.76 -26.01 -0.14
C GLU A 233 -6.19 -24.54 -0.14
N ILE A 234 -5.81 -23.81 0.91
CA ILE A 234 -6.06 -22.37 1.01
C ILE A 234 -4.84 -21.65 0.49
N SER A 235 -5.01 -20.89 -0.60
CA SER A 235 -3.98 -20.01 -1.11
C SER A 235 -4.34 -18.55 -0.85
N VAL A 236 -3.32 -17.75 -0.52
CA VAL A 236 -3.48 -16.30 -0.33
C VAL A 236 -2.77 -15.61 -1.48
N SER A 237 -3.53 -14.94 -2.33
CA SER A 237 -2.99 -14.13 -3.42
C SER A 237 -3.01 -12.65 -3.04
N LEU A 238 -2.00 -11.92 -3.53
CA LEU A 238 -1.84 -10.50 -3.26
C LEU A 238 -2.30 -9.71 -4.49
N ASP A 239 -3.39 -8.94 -4.36
CA ASP A 239 -3.76 -7.93 -5.35
C ASP A 239 -3.39 -6.54 -4.81
N THR A 240 -2.34 -5.95 -5.37
CA THR A 240 -1.83 -4.67 -4.91
C THR A 240 -2.26 -3.55 -5.86
N ALA A 241 -3.40 -2.93 -5.60
CA ALA A 241 -3.78 -1.70 -6.31
C ALA A 241 -2.88 -0.50 -5.97
N ARG A 242 -2.02 -0.58 -4.95
CA ARG A 242 -1.21 0.55 -4.46
C ARG A 242 0.23 0.25 -4.05
N VAL A 243 0.62 -1.00 -3.87
CA VAL A 243 2.02 -1.37 -3.62
C VAL A 243 2.36 -2.60 -4.42
N TRP A 244 3.37 -2.47 -5.20
CA TRP A 244 3.94 -3.44 -6.12
C TRP A 244 4.68 -4.55 -5.35
N ILE A 245 3.97 -5.51 -4.77
CA ILE A 245 4.55 -6.78 -4.33
C ILE A 245 3.55 -7.86 -4.72
N SER A 246 3.88 -8.59 -5.76
CA SER A 246 3.14 -9.77 -6.19
C SER A 246 3.79 -10.99 -5.53
N ASP A 247 3.17 -11.54 -4.50
CA ASP A 247 3.56 -12.83 -3.95
C ASP A 247 2.31 -13.70 -3.84
N ALA A 248 2.31 -14.82 -4.51
CA ALA A 248 1.36 -15.88 -4.30
C ALA A 248 1.96 -16.88 -3.30
N PHE A 249 1.22 -17.20 -2.23
CA PHE A 249 1.62 -18.25 -1.29
C PHE A 249 0.63 -19.40 -1.37
N THR A 250 1.16 -20.60 -1.56
CA THR A 250 0.43 -21.85 -1.45
C THR A 250 0.73 -22.49 -0.11
N ILE A 251 -0.28 -22.86 0.65
CA ILE A 251 -0.13 -23.49 1.96
C ILE A 251 -0.53 -24.96 1.88
N GLY A 252 0.39 -25.80 2.30
CA GLY A 252 0.15 -27.19 2.66
C GLY A 252 0.39 -28.22 1.56
N GLY A 253 1.23 -29.14 1.86
CA GLY A 253 1.42 -30.41 1.15
C GLY A 253 2.69 -30.49 0.32
N ASN A 254 3.51 -31.48 0.67
CA ASN A 254 4.59 -31.98 -0.16
C ASN A 254 4.01 -32.50 -1.49
N GLY A 255 3.75 -31.62 -2.44
CA GLY A 255 3.57 -31.96 -3.84
C GLY A 255 4.92 -31.97 -4.52
N PRO A 256 5.10 -32.68 -5.64
CA PRO A 256 6.34 -32.67 -6.38
C PRO A 256 6.70 -31.22 -6.74
N GLU A 257 7.99 -30.90 -6.58
CA GLU A 257 8.58 -29.64 -7.02
C GLU A 257 8.28 -29.45 -8.51
N ASP A 258 7.23 -28.68 -8.82
CA ASP A 258 7.12 -28.06 -10.13
C ASP A 258 8.03 -26.83 -10.10
N ASP A 259 9.13 -26.95 -10.80
CA ASP A 259 10.18 -25.95 -11.03
C ASP A 259 9.65 -24.72 -11.83
N ASP A 260 8.48 -24.18 -11.55
CA ASP A 260 7.94 -23.02 -12.28
C ASP A 260 7.30 -21.97 -11.37
N ALA A 261 8.02 -21.57 -10.32
CA ALA A 261 7.73 -20.32 -9.62
C ALA A 261 8.27 -19.14 -10.45
N SER A 262 7.81 -19.01 -11.71
CA SER A 262 8.08 -17.83 -12.52
C SER A 262 7.34 -16.65 -11.88
N THR A 263 8.09 -15.66 -11.42
CA THR A 263 7.56 -14.41 -10.88
C THR A 263 6.62 -13.76 -11.89
N VAL A 264 5.34 -13.68 -11.57
CA VAL A 264 4.36 -13.01 -12.46
C VAL A 264 4.54 -11.51 -12.38
N LEU A 265 5.01 -10.90 -13.47
CA LEU A 265 5.25 -9.47 -13.55
C LEU A 265 3.95 -8.70 -13.78
N THR A 266 3.83 -7.54 -13.20
CA THR A 266 2.79 -6.57 -13.54
C THR A 266 3.17 -5.80 -14.80
N VAL A 267 2.21 -5.09 -15.42
CA VAL A 267 2.47 -4.23 -16.59
C VAL A 267 3.61 -3.24 -16.35
N ALA A 268 3.72 -2.65 -15.16
CA ALA A 268 4.78 -1.70 -14.86
C ALA A 268 6.15 -2.39 -14.67
N GLN A 269 6.18 -3.55 -14.01
CA GLN A 269 7.40 -4.34 -13.88
C GLN A 269 7.86 -4.84 -15.25
N ALA A 270 6.95 -5.35 -16.10
CA ALA A 270 7.27 -5.74 -17.48
C ALA A 270 7.90 -4.57 -18.28
N LYS A 271 7.41 -3.33 -18.10
CA LYS A 271 8.04 -2.17 -18.74
C LYS A 271 9.45 -1.86 -18.25
N ALA A 272 9.79 -2.25 -17.03
CA ALA A 272 11.12 -2.10 -16.45
C ALA A 272 12.06 -3.29 -16.74
N SER A 273 11.50 -4.44 -17.16
CA SER A 273 12.22 -5.72 -17.33
C SER A 273 12.41 -6.09 -18.80
N VAL A 274 12.68 -5.13 -19.65
CA VAL A 274 12.90 -5.35 -21.09
C VAL A 274 14.09 -6.29 -21.32
N GLY A 275 13.87 -7.35 -22.08
CA GLY A 275 14.87 -8.37 -22.39
C GLY A 275 14.75 -9.64 -21.57
N GLU A 276 13.83 -9.71 -20.60
CA GLU A 276 13.50 -10.97 -19.93
C GLU A 276 12.67 -11.87 -20.84
N GLU A 277 13.01 -13.16 -20.86
CA GLU A 277 12.40 -14.19 -21.69
C GLU A 277 11.57 -15.16 -20.83
N ASP A 278 10.51 -15.71 -21.43
CA ASP A 278 9.66 -16.75 -20.84
C ASP A 278 9.06 -16.39 -19.47
N VAL A 279 8.62 -15.15 -19.31
CA VAL A 279 8.04 -14.61 -18.07
C VAL A 279 6.54 -14.48 -18.15
N TRP A 280 5.87 -14.64 -17.00
CA TRP A 280 4.46 -14.33 -16.87
C TRP A 280 4.24 -12.84 -16.64
N VAL A 281 3.33 -12.25 -17.41
CA VAL A 281 2.89 -10.85 -17.20
C VAL A 281 1.39 -10.82 -16.99
N ASN A 282 0.92 -10.20 -15.90
CA ASN A 282 -0.48 -9.99 -15.65
C ASN A 282 -0.90 -8.53 -15.93
N GLY A 283 -2.12 -8.36 -16.40
CA GLY A 283 -2.70 -7.05 -16.66
C GLY A 283 -4.17 -7.17 -17.03
N TYR A 284 -4.82 -6.03 -17.19
CA TYR A 284 -6.20 -5.97 -17.68
C TYR A 284 -6.20 -5.80 -19.19
N VAL A 285 -7.02 -6.58 -19.88
CA VAL A 285 -7.26 -6.40 -21.31
C VAL A 285 -8.02 -5.10 -21.51
N VAL A 286 -7.37 -4.07 -22.01
CA VAL A 286 -7.98 -2.73 -22.13
C VAL A 286 -8.21 -2.29 -23.58
N GLY A 287 -7.71 -3.05 -24.56
CA GLY A 287 -7.91 -2.71 -25.95
C GLY A 287 -7.18 -3.61 -26.93
N GLY A 288 -7.27 -3.27 -28.21
CA GLY A 288 -6.68 -3.96 -29.35
C GLY A 288 -6.46 -3.03 -30.54
N ASP A 289 -6.44 -3.61 -31.75
CA ASP A 289 -6.28 -2.88 -33.03
C ASP A 289 -5.07 -1.95 -33.03
N LEU A 290 -3.91 -2.47 -32.61
CA LEU A 290 -2.71 -1.69 -32.40
C LEU A 290 -2.07 -1.24 -33.70
N THR A 291 -1.66 0.02 -33.76
CA THR A 291 -0.70 0.58 -34.72
C THR A 291 0.47 1.20 -33.97
N SER A 292 1.48 1.68 -34.68
CA SER A 292 2.60 2.39 -34.05
C SER A 292 2.16 3.70 -33.36
N ALA A 293 1.03 4.26 -33.73
CA ALA A 293 0.55 5.56 -33.23
C ALA A 293 -0.73 5.46 -32.39
N SER A 294 -1.56 4.42 -32.55
CA SER A 294 -2.89 4.34 -31.96
C SER A 294 -3.23 2.95 -31.43
N ALA A 295 -4.28 2.87 -30.64
CA ALA A 295 -4.95 1.67 -30.19
C ALA A 295 -6.43 1.92 -30.04
N SER A 296 -7.28 0.89 -30.19
CA SER A 296 -8.71 0.96 -29.88
C SER A 296 -8.94 0.45 -28.46
N PHE A 297 -9.69 1.22 -27.65
CA PHE A 297 -10.08 0.87 -26.29
C PHE A 297 -11.54 0.44 -26.18
N GLU A 298 -12.28 0.51 -27.28
CA GLU A 298 -13.69 0.16 -27.36
C GLU A 298 -13.95 -0.73 -28.59
N ALA A 299 -14.96 -1.57 -28.48
CA ALA A 299 -15.43 -2.40 -29.59
C ALA A 299 -16.12 -1.53 -30.69
N PRO A 300 -16.18 -1.98 -31.95
CA PRO A 300 -15.74 -3.28 -32.45
C PRO A 300 -14.23 -3.35 -32.73
N PHE A 301 -13.63 -4.52 -32.49
CA PHE A 301 -12.24 -4.81 -32.82
C PHE A 301 -12.13 -5.56 -34.15
N SER A 302 -11.02 -5.36 -34.87
CA SER A 302 -10.75 -5.97 -36.18
C SER A 302 -9.51 -6.86 -36.20
N SER A 303 -8.55 -6.64 -35.30
CA SER A 303 -7.32 -7.42 -35.23
C SER A 303 -7.41 -8.55 -34.21
N ARG A 304 -7.04 -9.76 -34.65
CA ARG A 304 -6.92 -10.95 -33.80
C ARG A 304 -5.49 -11.24 -33.31
N THR A 305 -4.54 -10.40 -33.69
CA THR A 305 -3.13 -10.70 -33.53
C THR A 305 -2.46 -9.99 -32.38
N CYS A 306 -3.17 -9.07 -31.74
CA CYS A 306 -2.64 -8.28 -30.63
C CYS A 306 -3.76 -7.79 -29.70
N ILE A 307 -3.40 -7.64 -28.44
CA ILE A 307 -4.20 -6.94 -27.44
C ILE A 307 -3.31 -5.96 -26.66
N LEU A 308 -3.95 -5.11 -25.87
CA LEU A 308 -3.31 -4.16 -24.99
C LEU A 308 -3.58 -4.55 -23.56
N LEU A 309 -2.53 -4.70 -22.74
CA LEU A 309 -2.65 -4.92 -21.32
C LEU A 309 -2.34 -3.62 -20.57
N GLY A 310 -3.29 -3.18 -19.77
CA GLY A 310 -3.18 -2.02 -18.90
C GLY A 310 -3.02 -2.41 -17.44
N PRO A 311 -2.49 -1.51 -16.59
CA PRO A 311 -2.37 -1.73 -15.15
C PRO A 311 -3.73 -1.73 -14.43
N ARG A 312 -4.81 -1.24 -15.05
CA ARG A 312 -6.19 -1.20 -14.53
C ARG A 312 -7.20 -1.39 -15.64
N SER A 313 -8.39 -1.89 -15.31
CA SER A 313 -9.46 -2.19 -16.28
C SER A 313 -10.03 -0.98 -17.03
N VAL A 314 -9.87 0.22 -16.48
CA VAL A 314 -10.43 1.48 -17.03
C VAL A 314 -9.38 2.36 -17.72
N VAL A 315 -8.18 1.82 -17.99
CA VAL A 315 -7.11 2.58 -18.64
C VAL A 315 -7.46 2.79 -20.11
N SER A 316 -7.42 4.05 -20.54
CA SER A 316 -7.58 4.49 -21.94
C SER A 316 -6.33 5.23 -22.48
N ASP A 317 -5.27 5.30 -21.68
CA ASP A 317 -3.98 5.84 -22.10
C ASP A 317 -3.06 4.72 -22.57
N ARG A 318 -2.78 4.71 -23.87
CA ARG A 318 -1.91 3.77 -24.53
C ARG A 318 -0.51 3.72 -23.91
N SER A 319 0.03 4.87 -23.51
CA SER A 319 1.39 4.97 -22.95
C SER A 319 1.55 4.23 -21.62
N SER A 320 0.48 4.02 -20.87
CA SER A 320 0.45 3.27 -19.62
C SER A 320 0.47 1.75 -19.80
N CYS A 321 0.22 1.27 -21.03
CA CYS A 321 0.01 -0.13 -21.35
C CYS A 321 1.26 -0.80 -21.94
N ILE A 322 1.19 -2.12 -22.09
CA ILE A 322 2.07 -2.92 -22.93
C ILE A 322 1.27 -3.59 -24.05
N SER A 323 1.92 -3.80 -25.19
CA SER A 323 1.34 -4.53 -26.33
C SER A 323 1.64 -6.02 -26.19
N VAL A 324 0.67 -6.88 -26.48
CA VAL A 324 0.82 -8.33 -26.42
C VAL A 324 0.55 -8.93 -27.80
N GLN A 325 1.51 -9.72 -28.28
CA GLN A 325 1.36 -10.51 -29.49
C GLN A 325 0.54 -11.76 -29.22
N LEU A 326 -0.43 -12.03 -30.04
CA LEU A 326 -1.21 -13.27 -30.02
C LEU A 326 -0.77 -14.18 -31.18
N PRO A 327 0.14 -15.12 -30.96
CA PRO A 327 0.55 -16.08 -31.98
C PRO A 327 -0.63 -16.97 -32.39
N ALA A 328 -0.58 -17.55 -33.59
CA ALA A 328 -1.62 -18.47 -34.04
C ALA A 328 -1.72 -19.70 -33.12
N GLY A 329 -2.95 -20.13 -32.82
CA GLY A 329 -3.25 -21.25 -31.92
C GLY A 329 -4.03 -20.80 -30.70
N GLU A 330 -3.98 -21.56 -29.60
CA GLU A 330 -4.82 -21.42 -28.42
C GLU A 330 -4.77 -20.03 -27.80
N VAL A 331 -3.59 -19.42 -27.69
CA VAL A 331 -3.43 -18.07 -27.12
C VAL A 331 -4.24 -17.04 -27.91
N ARG A 332 -4.21 -17.09 -29.24
CA ARG A 332 -4.99 -16.21 -30.09
C ARG A 332 -6.48 -16.50 -30.01
N GLU A 333 -6.85 -17.76 -30.05
CA GLU A 333 -8.26 -18.16 -30.00
C GLU A 333 -8.90 -17.69 -28.67
N ALA A 334 -8.19 -17.81 -27.58
CA ALA A 334 -8.67 -17.45 -26.25
C ALA A 334 -8.64 -15.95 -25.95
N LEU A 335 -7.64 -15.21 -26.47
CA LEU A 335 -7.42 -13.82 -26.01
C LEU A 335 -7.75 -12.74 -27.05
N ASN A 336 -8.11 -13.07 -28.31
CA ASN A 336 -8.42 -12.07 -29.29
C ASN A 336 -9.76 -11.39 -29.00
N LEU A 337 -9.82 -10.07 -29.11
CA LEU A 337 -11.00 -9.27 -28.81
C LEU A 337 -12.05 -9.24 -29.93
N VAL A 338 -11.75 -9.81 -31.09
CA VAL A 338 -12.75 -9.93 -32.18
C VAL A 338 -13.80 -10.97 -31.83
N ASP A 339 -13.35 -12.09 -31.28
CA ASP A 339 -14.21 -13.22 -30.93
C ASP A 339 -14.62 -13.19 -29.45
N ASN A 340 -13.81 -12.62 -28.55
CA ASN A 340 -13.96 -12.67 -27.09
C ASN A 340 -14.02 -11.23 -26.51
N GLN A 341 -15.03 -10.46 -26.91
CA GLN A 341 -15.19 -9.05 -26.49
C GLN A 341 -15.42 -8.91 -24.98
N GLU A 342 -15.92 -9.94 -24.32
CA GLU A 342 -16.14 -10.03 -22.88
C GLU A 342 -14.84 -10.01 -22.07
N LEU A 343 -13.70 -10.20 -22.71
CA LEU A 343 -12.40 -10.05 -22.06
C LEU A 343 -12.01 -8.59 -21.83
N LEU A 344 -12.67 -7.65 -22.49
CA LEU A 344 -12.39 -6.22 -22.27
C LEU A 344 -12.66 -5.85 -20.81
N GLY A 345 -11.65 -5.31 -20.14
CA GLY A 345 -11.69 -5.00 -18.72
C GLY A 345 -11.37 -6.18 -17.80
N ARG A 346 -11.21 -7.41 -18.30
CA ARG A 346 -10.85 -8.57 -17.48
C ARG A 346 -9.34 -8.67 -17.27
N LYS A 347 -8.95 -9.20 -16.13
CA LYS A 347 -7.55 -9.47 -15.79
C LYS A 347 -7.14 -10.80 -16.40
N VAL A 348 -5.99 -10.82 -17.06
CA VAL A 348 -5.38 -12.02 -17.65
C VAL A 348 -3.90 -12.07 -17.33
N SER A 349 -3.32 -13.27 -17.34
CA SER A 349 -1.87 -13.46 -17.32
C SER A 349 -1.43 -14.09 -18.64
N VAL A 350 -0.33 -13.61 -19.21
CA VAL A 350 0.21 -14.13 -20.47
C VAL A 350 1.70 -14.39 -20.29
N ARG A 351 2.19 -15.55 -20.75
CA ARG A 351 3.60 -15.95 -20.72
C ARG A 351 4.27 -15.64 -22.05
N GLY A 352 5.45 -15.03 -22.02
CA GLY A 352 6.20 -14.70 -23.23
C GLY A 352 7.46 -13.88 -22.93
N ASP A 353 8.05 -13.30 -23.97
CA ASP A 353 9.29 -12.54 -23.91
C ASP A 353 9.03 -11.03 -23.93
N ILE A 354 9.64 -10.30 -23.01
CA ILE A 354 9.51 -8.84 -22.94
C ILE A 354 10.48 -8.19 -23.92
N VAL A 355 9.92 -7.52 -24.92
CA VAL A 355 10.69 -6.81 -25.94
C VAL A 355 10.59 -5.29 -25.81
N ALA A 356 11.66 -4.59 -26.17
CA ALA A 356 11.71 -3.13 -26.06
C ALA A 356 10.66 -2.43 -26.92
N SER A 357 10.23 -3.03 -28.02
CA SER A 357 9.25 -2.42 -28.90
C SER A 357 8.41 -3.44 -29.67
N TYR A 358 7.09 -3.35 -29.47
CA TYR A 358 6.05 -3.93 -30.30
C TYR A 358 4.94 -2.93 -30.45
N TYR A 359 4.68 -2.48 -31.69
CA TYR A 359 3.81 -1.33 -31.98
C TYR A 359 4.22 -0.05 -31.23
N ALA A 360 5.53 0.25 -31.13
CA ALA A 360 6.07 1.40 -30.40
C ALA A 360 5.73 1.47 -28.89
N LEU A 361 5.44 0.35 -28.27
CA LEU A 361 5.33 0.15 -26.83
C LEU A 361 6.28 -0.94 -26.39
N VAL A 362 6.64 -1.01 -25.13
CA VAL A 362 7.17 -2.26 -24.57
C VAL A 362 6.13 -3.35 -24.83
N GLY A 363 6.56 -4.49 -25.29
CA GLY A 363 5.65 -5.55 -25.70
C GLY A 363 6.01 -6.91 -25.14
N LEU A 364 5.02 -7.79 -25.11
CA LEU A 364 5.17 -9.22 -24.84
C LEU A 364 5.01 -9.96 -26.17
N LYS A 365 6.02 -10.74 -26.54
CA LYS A 365 6.05 -11.51 -27.79
C LYS A 365 6.33 -12.98 -27.52
N ASN A 366 6.25 -13.79 -28.56
CA ASN A 366 6.44 -15.23 -28.45
C ASN A 366 5.58 -15.87 -27.35
N CYS A 367 4.34 -15.39 -27.24
CA CYS A 367 3.44 -15.82 -26.17
C CYS A 367 3.13 -17.31 -26.31
N THR A 368 3.37 -18.07 -25.25
CA THR A 368 3.27 -19.52 -25.19
C THR A 368 2.09 -20.02 -24.39
N ASP A 369 1.65 -19.25 -23.40
CA ASP A 369 0.61 -19.68 -22.46
C ASP A 369 -0.19 -18.47 -21.93
N TYR A 370 -1.38 -18.75 -21.36
CA TYR A 370 -2.27 -17.73 -20.78
C TYR A 370 -3.08 -18.29 -19.61
N LYS A 371 -3.57 -17.39 -18.74
CA LYS A 371 -4.54 -17.66 -17.65
C LYS A 371 -5.60 -16.56 -17.67
N LEU A 372 -6.90 -16.96 -17.59
CA LEU A 372 -8.07 -16.06 -17.56
C LEU A 372 -8.56 -15.82 -16.14
#